data_206bfb865cab54496c574bb1e059f7b8
#
_entry.id   206bfb865cab54496c574bb1e059f7b8
#
_cell.length_a   1.000
_cell.length_b   1.000
_cell.length_c   1.000
_cell.angle_alpha   90.00
_cell.angle_beta   90.00
_cell.angle_gamma   90.00
#
_symmetry.space_group_name_H-M   'P 1'
#
loop_
_entity.id
_entity.type
_entity.pdbx_description
1 polymer ?
#
loop_
_entity_poly.entity_id
_entity_poly.type
_entity_poly.pdbx_seq_one_letter_code
_entity_poly.pdbx_strand_id
1 'polypeptide(L)'
;EIMPSLVGSEMCIRDRSSITNSGMSQSQKLYACWKYVVYGGFYYGGPDPNIYQSGWARSEALRMFRTGYGNCYGFSCIFAALAREIGYTPYMICGRVPGSRDGAADGFTRHCWVEINGLYYDPEAQYAGWMTGVYGYDYYPISHQIQRVVNFCKF
;
A
#
# COMPACT_ATOMS: atom_id res chain seq x y z
N GLU A 1 2.91 20.00 -8.79
CA GLU A 1 3.21 19.00 -9.83
C GLU A 1 4.54 18.34 -9.59
N ILE A 2 5.29 18.87 -8.66
CA ILE A 2 6.55 18.26 -8.23
C ILE A 2 6.29 16.96 -7.50
N MET A 3 5.17 16.91 -6.82
CA MET A 3 4.89 15.78 -5.93
C MET A 3 4.86 14.43 -6.63
N PRO A 4 4.26 14.30 -7.81
CA PRO A 4 4.36 13.02 -8.50
C PRO A 4 5.79 12.58 -8.70
N SER A 5 6.69 13.51 -8.98
CA SER A 5 8.08 13.15 -9.22
C SER A 5 8.81 12.79 -7.93
N LEU A 6 8.29 13.15 -6.77
CA LEU A 6 8.90 12.73 -5.51
C LEU A 6 8.66 11.26 -5.24
N VAL A 7 7.43 10.79 -5.47
CA VAL A 7 7.14 9.35 -5.34
C VAL A 7 7.71 8.60 -6.52
N GLY A 8 7.61 9.18 -7.71
CA GLY A 8 8.25 8.65 -8.90
C GLY A 8 9.70 9.09 -9.04
N SER A 9 10.40 9.24 -7.91
CA SER A 9 11.80 9.65 -7.87
C SER A 9 12.68 8.63 -8.59
N GLU A 10 13.97 8.94 -8.69
CA GLU A 10 14.91 8.06 -9.36
C GLU A 10 14.84 6.63 -8.84
N MET A 11 14.64 6.46 -7.52
CA MET A 11 14.53 5.13 -6.94
C MET A 11 13.28 4.41 -7.46
N CYS A 12 12.11 5.05 -7.42
CA CYS A 12 10.88 4.44 -7.91
C CYS A 12 10.94 4.15 -9.40
N ILE A 13 11.50 5.08 -10.18
CA ILE A 13 11.62 4.91 -11.63
C ILE A 13 12.53 3.71 -11.94
N ARG A 14 13.66 3.61 -11.25
CA ARG A 14 14.57 2.50 -11.44
C ARG A 14 13.92 1.19 -11.06
N ASP A 15 13.27 1.13 -9.89
CA ASP A 15 12.61 -0.08 -9.43
C ASP A 15 11.51 -0.48 -10.40
N ARG A 16 10.71 0.47 -10.86
CA ARG A 16 9.65 0.19 -11.81
C ARG A 16 10.19 -0.41 -13.11
N SER A 17 11.30 0.14 -13.61
CA SER A 17 11.86 -0.35 -14.87
C SER A 17 12.42 -1.77 -14.71
N SER A 18 12.75 -2.20 -13.50
CA SER A 18 13.18 -3.57 -13.25
C SER A 18 12.01 -4.51 -12.93
N ILE A 19 10.86 -3.96 -12.52
CA ILE A 19 9.68 -4.73 -12.14
C ILE A 19 8.81 -5.03 -13.36
N THR A 20 8.65 -4.05 -14.25
CA THR A 20 7.72 -4.14 -15.37
C THR A 20 8.44 -3.86 -16.68
N ASN A 21 7.82 -4.28 -17.79
CA ASN A 21 8.34 -3.99 -19.12
C ASN A 21 7.19 -3.66 -20.09
N SER A 22 7.52 -3.18 -21.26
CA SER A 22 6.55 -2.71 -22.23
C SER A 22 5.70 -3.83 -22.84
N GLY A 23 6.13 -5.09 -22.69
CA GLY A 23 5.34 -6.23 -23.17
C GLY A 23 4.24 -6.65 -22.25
N MET A 24 4.18 -6.11 -21.04
CA MET A 24 3.15 -6.44 -20.06
C MET A 24 1.91 -5.58 -20.25
N SER A 25 0.73 -6.19 -20.07
CA SER A 25 -0.52 -5.44 -19.93
C SER A 25 -0.51 -4.66 -18.61
N GLN A 26 -1.43 -3.71 -18.48
CA GLN A 26 -1.53 -2.93 -17.25
C GLN A 26 -1.81 -3.83 -16.04
N SER A 27 -2.68 -4.83 -16.20
CA SER A 27 -2.97 -5.75 -15.10
C SER A 27 -1.78 -6.64 -14.77
N GLN A 28 -1.00 -7.05 -15.76
CA GLN A 28 0.23 -7.79 -15.51
C GLN A 28 1.26 -6.94 -14.76
N LYS A 29 1.34 -5.67 -15.11
CA LYS A 29 2.23 -4.75 -14.41
C LYS A 29 1.81 -4.59 -12.95
N LEU A 30 0.50 -4.50 -12.69
CA LEU A 30 0.00 -4.37 -11.33
C LEU A 30 0.38 -5.59 -10.48
N TYR A 31 0.21 -6.79 -11.05
CA TYR A 31 0.59 -8.01 -10.33
C TYR A 31 2.09 -8.08 -10.09
N ALA A 32 2.89 -7.64 -11.05
CA ALA A 32 4.34 -7.57 -10.85
C ALA A 32 4.71 -6.61 -9.72
N CYS A 33 4.03 -5.47 -9.63
CA CYS A 33 4.23 -4.53 -8.52
C CYS A 33 3.82 -5.15 -7.18
N TRP A 34 2.71 -5.88 -7.16
CA TRP A 34 2.29 -6.61 -5.96
C TRP A 34 3.36 -7.58 -5.48
N LYS A 35 3.88 -8.40 -6.39
CA LYS A 35 4.92 -9.37 -6.03
C LYS A 35 6.19 -8.68 -5.52
N TYR A 36 6.53 -7.55 -6.11
CA TYR A 36 7.69 -6.79 -5.66
C TYR A 36 7.48 -6.29 -4.22
N VAL A 37 6.30 -5.76 -3.92
CA VAL A 37 6.02 -5.26 -2.59
C VAL A 37 6.03 -6.38 -1.56
N VAL A 38 5.41 -7.51 -1.88
CA VAL A 38 5.26 -8.62 -0.93
C VAL A 38 6.54 -9.43 -0.78
N TYR A 39 7.27 -9.66 -1.88
CA TYR A 39 8.39 -10.59 -1.90
C TYR A 39 9.73 -9.93 -2.23
N GLY A 40 9.77 -8.63 -2.40
CA GLY A 40 10.95 -7.92 -2.90
C GLY A 40 11.99 -7.54 -1.85
N GLY A 41 11.84 -8.02 -0.62
CA GLY A 41 12.84 -7.76 0.41
C GLY A 41 12.50 -6.66 1.40
N PHE A 42 11.32 -6.05 1.28
CA PHE A 42 10.84 -5.13 2.32
C PHE A 42 10.50 -5.91 3.58
N TYR A 43 10.67 -5.28 4.75
CA TYR A 43 10.36 -5.94 6.00
C TYR A 43 9.51 -5.05 6.90
N TYR A 44 8.83 -5.69 7.84
CA TYR A 44 7.87 -5.04 8.73
C TYR A 44 8.58 -4.30 9.85
N GLY A 45 8.17 -3.07 10.10
CA GLY A 45 8.66 -2.29 11.24
C GLY A 45 8.34 -0.82 11.08
N GLY A 46 8.73 -0.05 12.08
CA GLY A 46 8.61 1.40 12.05
C GLY A 46 7.34 1.96 12.65
N PRO A 47 7.31 3.28 12.85
CA PRO A 47 6.17 3.95 13.49
C PRO A 47 5.01 4.13 12.52
N ASP A 48 3.82 4.39 13.07
CA ASP A 48 2.66 4.74 12.27
C ASP A 48 2.79 6.16 11.74
N PRO A 49 2.36 6.41 10.50
CA PRO A 49 2.24 7.78 10.01
C PRO A 49 1.03 8.46 10.65
N ASN A 50 1.02 9.79 10.62
CA ASN A 50 -0.17 10.55 11.00
C ASN A 50 -1.10 10.60 9.79
N ILE A 51 -2.11 9.75 9.78
CA ILE A 51 -3.00 9.60 8.62
C ILE A 51 -3.91 10.80 8.39
N TYR A 52 -3.92 11.77 9.30
CA TYR A 52 -4.70 12.99 9.15
C TYR A 52 -3.85 14.15 8.63
N GLN A 53 -2.55 13.97 8.50
CA GLN A 53 -1.66 14.97 7.93
C GLN A 53 -1.73 14.92 6.41
N SER A 54 -1.81 16.10 5.78
CA SER A 54 -1.81 16.18 4.32
C SER A 54 -0.52 15.57 3.75
N GLY A 55 -0.65 14.77 2.69
CA GLY A 55 0.50 14.17 2.03
C GLY A 55 1.12 12.98 2.73
N TRP A 56 0.49 12.49 3.80
CA TRP A 56 1.10 11.43 4.60
C TRP A 56 1.41 10.16 3.80
N ALA A 57 0.51 9.79 2.89
CA ALA A 57 0.68 8.52 2.18
C ALA A 57 1.88 8.55 1.23
N ARG A 58 2.09 9.68 0.55
CA ARG A 58 3.27 9.82 -0.31
C ARG A 58 4.55 9.89 0.50
N SER A 59 4.51 10.60 1.63
CA SER A 59 5.67 10.66 2.52
C SER A 59 6.02 9.28 3.04
N GLU A 60 5.03 8.49 3.42
CA GLU A 60 5.25 7.13 3.91
C GLU A 60 5.79 6.22 2.82
N ALA A 61 5.27 6.32 1.60
CA ALA A 61 5.79 5.55 0.49
C ALA A 61 7.26 5.86 0.23
N LEU A 62 7.58 7.14 0.20
CA LEU A 62 8.97 7.58 -0.04
C LEU A 62 9.89 7.11 1.08
N ARG A 63 9.45 7.24 2.33
CA ARG A 63 10.22 6.76 3.48
C ARG A 63 10.52 5.26 3.36
N MET A 64 9.49 4.47 3.03
CA MET A 64 9.67 3.02 2.94
C MET A 64 10.56 2.62 1.76
N PHE A 65 10.42 3.27 0.62
CA PHE A 65 11.35 3.02 -0.50
C PHE A 65 12.80 3.30 -0.12
N ARG A 66 13.02 4.33 0.71
CA ARG A 66 14.38 4.71 1.13
C ARG A 66 14.93 3.78 2.20
N THR A 67 14.10 3.34 3.13
CA THR A 67 14.56 2.60 4.32
C THR A 67 14.41 1.09 4.17
N GLY A 68 13.52 0.63 3.30
CA GLY A 68 13.27 -0.79 3.09
C GLY A 68 12.31 -1.41 4.09
N TYR A 69 11.74 -0.64 5.01
CA TYR A 69 10.84 -1.21 6.00
C TYR A 69 9.64 -0.29 6.27
N GLY A 70 8.55 -0.89 6.72
CA GLY A 70 7.34 -0.19 7.09
C GLY A 70 6.32 -1.16 7.67
N ASN A 71 5.25 -0.62 8.21
CA ASN A 71 4.14 -1.43 8.73
C ASN A 71 3.04 -1.53 7.66
N CYS A 72 1.81 -1.86 8.07
CA CYS A 72 0.70 -2.00 7.13
C CYS A 72 0.49 -0.73 6.28
N TYR A 73 0.70 0.44 6.86
CA TYR A 73 0.62 1.69 6.11
C TYR A 73 1.70 1.76 5.04
N GLY A 74 2.92 1.41 5.38
CA GLY A 74 4.04 1.46 4.44
C GLY A 74 3.84 0.50 3.27
N PHE A 75 3.50 -0.75 3.55
CA PHE A 75 3.27 -1.73 2.49
C PHE A 75 2.16 -1.28 1.54
N SER A 76 1.06 -0.75 2.10
CA SER A 76 -0.03 -0.26 1.28
C SER A 76 0.37 0.97 0.47
N CYS A 77 1.13 1.88 1.07
CA CYS A 77 1.56 3.10 0.40
C CYS A 77 2.51 2.83 -0.76
N ILE A 78 3.48 1.90 -0.61
CA ILE A 78 4.38 1.63 -1.73
C ILE A 78 3.66 0.89 -2.85
N PHE A 79 2.70 0.02 -2.53
CA PHE A 79 1.89 -0.62 -3.57
C PHE A 79 1.06 0.44 -4.31
N ALA A 80 0.42 1.35 -3.58
CA ALA A 80 -0.36 2.43 -4.18
C ALA A 80 0.52 3.33 -5.06
N ALA A 81 1.74 3.64 -4.61
CA ALA A 81 2.66 4.47 -5.38
C ALA A 81 3.01 3.81 -6.72
N LEU A 82 3.32 2.52 -6.69
CA LEU A 82 3.63 1.78 -7.91
C LEU A 82 2.42 1.66 -8.82
N ALA A 83 1.25 1.41 -8.24
CA ALA A 83 0.01 1.33 -9.02
C ALA A 83 -0.28 2.66 -9.72
N ARG A 84 -0.07 3.78 -9.04
CA ARG A 84 -0.25 5.10 -9.65
C ARG A 84 0.69 5.28 -10.84
N GLU A 85 1.94 4.85 -10.71
CA GLU A 85 2.92 5.02 -11.77
C GLU A 85 2.54 4.27 -13.04
N ILE A 86 1.76 3.21 -12.93
CA ILE A 86 1.31 2.46 -14.10
C ILE A 86 -0.11 2.83 -14.52
N GLY A 87 -0.67 3.92 -13.97
CA GLY A 87 -1.89 4.53 -14.48
C GLY A 87 -3.16 4.28 -13.68
N TYR A 88 -3.07 3.64 -12.52
CA TYR A 88 -4.24 3.43 -11.67
C TYR A 88 -4.46 4.63 -10.73
N THR A 89 -5.65 4.68 -10.14
CA THR A 89 -5.99 5.65 -9.10
C THR A 89 -6.28 4.90 -7.81
N PRO A 90 -5.25 4.61 -7.00
CA PRO A 90 -5.45 3.86 -5.77
C PRO A 90 -5.95 4.75 -4.64
N TYR A 91 -6.76 4.15 -3.76
CA TYR A 91 -7.23 4.76 -2.54
C TYR A 91 -6.64 4.01 -1.36
N MET A 92 -6.17 4.77 -0.37
CA MET A 92 -5.70 4.21 0.90
C MET A 92 -6.90 4.10 1.82
N ILE A 93 -7.17 2.89 2.32
CA ILE A 93 -8.24 2.66 3.28
C ILE A 93 -7.59 2.49 4.64
N CYS A 94 -7.79 3.46 5.53
CA CYS A 94 -7.30 3.40 6.90
C CYS A 94 -8.46 3.00 7.79
N GLY A 95 -8.30 1.92 8.53
CA GLY A 95 -9.38 1.40 9.33
C GLY A 95 -8.89 0.58 10.51
N ARG A 96 -9.75 -0.32 10.97
CA ARG A 96 -9.47 -1.23 12.07
C ARG A 96 -9.97 -2.62 11.71
N VAL A 97 -9.21 -3.63 12.13
CA VAL A 97 -9.52 -5.04 11.89
C VAL A 97 -9.35 -5.80 13.20
N PRO A 98 -9.90 -7.01 13.32
CA PRO A 98 -9.68 -7.81 14.52
C PRO A 98 -8.18 -8.05 14.73
N GLY A 99 -7.72 -7.81 15.95
CA GLY A 99 -6.33 -8.00 16.30
C GLY A 99 -6.03 -7.39 17.66
N SER A 100 -4.87 -7.75 18.21
CA SER A 100 -4.50 -7.37 19.57
C SER A 100 -3.38 -6.34 19.63
N ARG A 101 -2.88 -5.88 18.50
CA ARG A 101 -1.69 -5.02 18.44
C ARG A 101 -1.88 -3.72 19.22
N ASP A 102 -3.06 -3.10 19.12
CA ASP A 102 -3.33 -1.83 19.80
C ASP A 102 -3.77 -2.03 21.24
N GLY A 103 -4.09 -3.25 21.68
CA GLY A 103 -4.55 -3.52 23.01
C GLY A 103 -5.92 -2.91 23.32
N ALA A 104 -6.72 -2.60 22.31
CA ALA A 104 -8.03 -1.99 22.50
C ALA A 104 -9.01 -3.00 23.10
N ALA A 105 -9.92 -2.50 23.95
CA ALA A 105 -10.88 -3.34 24.65
C ALA A 105 -11.85 -4.05 23.69
N ASP A 106 -12.10 -3.48 22.51
CA ASP A 106 -13.03 -4.05 21.54
C ASP A 106 -12.38 -5.13 20.67
N GLY A 107 -11.10 -5.41 20.84
CA GLY A 107 -10.41 -6.44 20.09
C GLY A 107 -10.06 -6.07 18.66
N PHE A 108 -10.14 -4.79 18.31
CA PHE A 108 -9.76 -4.30 16.99
C PHE A 108 -8.45 -3.53 17.05
N THR A 109 -7.69 -3.60 15.97
CA THR A 109 -6.41 -2.91 15.85
C THR A 109 -6.38 -2.15 14.53
N ARG A 110 -5.59 -1.08 14.47
CA ARG A 110 -5.48 -0.25 13.29
C ARG A 110 -4.86 -1.04 12.14
N HIS A 111 -5.29 -0.73 10.93
CA HIS A 111 -4.82 -1.40 9.73
C HIS A 111 -5.04 -0.51 8.52
N CYS A 112 -4.33 -0.83 7.43
CA CYS A 112 -4.43 -0.06 6.20
C CYS A 112 -4.35 -1.02 5.01
N TRP A 113 -5.21 -0.78 4.02
CA TRP A 113 -5.19 -1.55 2.77
C TRP A 113 -5.50 -0.62 1.61
N VAL A 114 -5.59 -1.18 0.40
CA VAL A 114 -5.70 -0.39 -0.83
C VAL A 114 -6.96 -0.80 -1.59
N GLU A 115 -7.63 0.17 -2.20
CA GLU A 115 -8.73 -0.08 -3.10
C GLU A 115 -8.40 0.55 -4.46
N ILE A 116 -8.57 -0.22 -5.53
CA ILE A 116 -8.38 0.24 -6.90
C ILE A 116 -9.57 -0.26 -7.72
N ASN A 117 -10.33 0.67 -8.30
CA ASN A 117 -11.47 0.35 -9.16
C ASN A 117 -12.48 -0.59 -8.48
N GLY A 118 -12.72 -0.40 -7.18
CA GLY A 118 -13.65 -1.23 -6.42
C GLY A 118 -13.11 -2.59 -6.01
N LEU A 119 -11.84 -2.85 -6.25
CA LEU A 119 -11.19 -4.10 -5.84
C LEU A 119 -10.19 -3.81 -4.72
N TYR A 120 -9.98 -4.80 -3.85
CA TYR A 120 -9.22 -4.61 -2.62
C TYR A 120 -7.93 -5.41 -2.63
N TYR A 121 -6.88 -4.79 -2.07
CA TYR A 121 -5.52 -5.31 -2.07
C TYR A 121 -4.92 -5.07 -0.69
N ASP A 122 -4.35 -6.10 -0.08
CA ASP A 122 -3.73 -5.98 1.24
C ASP A 122 -2.37 -6.65 1.23
N PRO A 123 -1.32 -5.92 0.79
CA PRO A 123 0.00 -6.51 0.67
C PRO A 123 0.63 -6.90 2.01
N GLU A 124 0.38 -6.15 3.07
CA GLU A 124 0.98 -6.48 4.36
C GLU A 124 0.36 -7.74 4.95
N ALA A 125 -0.94 -7.93 4.78
CA ALA A 125 -1.60 -9.16 5.25
C ALA A 125 -1.01 -10.39 4.55
N GLN A 126 -0.72 -10.27 3.26
CA GLN A 126 -0.06 -11.34 2.52
C GLN A 126 1.38 -11.54 3.00
N TYR A 127 2.12 -10.45 3.16
CA TYR A 127 3.50 -10.50 3.62
C TYR A 127 3.60 -11.15 5.00
N ALA A 128 2.75 -10.73 5.93
CA ALA A 128 2.78 -11.20 7.31
C ALA A 128 2.16 -12.60 7.47
N GLY A 129 1.40 -13.06 6.49
CA GLY A 129 0.84 -14.41 6.48
C GLY A 129 -0.44 -14.58 7.29
N TRP A 130 -1.09 -13.48 7.72
CA TRP A 130 -2.35 -13.63 8.46
C TRP A 130 -3.58 -13.60 7.54
N MET A 131 -3.40 -13.19 6.29
CA MET A 131 -4.33 -13.46 5.20
C MET A 131 -3.53 -13.78 3.95
N THR A 132 -4.11 -14.55 3.05
CA THR A 132 -3.46 -14.88 1.79
C THR A 132 -4.32 -14.46 0.62
N GLY A 133 -3.66 -14.11 -0.48
CA GLY A 133 -4.33 -13.87 -1.75
C GLY A 133 -5.21 -12.64 -1.79
N VAL A 134 -5.00 -11.65 -0.94
CA VAL A 134 -5.82 -10.44 -0.95
C VAL A 134 -5.33 -9.52 -2.07
N TYR A 135 -5.60 -9.95 -3.28
CA TYR A 135 -5.23 -9.28 -4.51
C TYR A 135 -6.44 -9.22 -5.43
N GLY A 136 -7.05 -8.05 -5.54
CA GLY A 136 -8.17 -7.85 -6.44
C GLY A 136 -9.47 -8.48 -5.95
N TYR A 137 -9.69 -8.53 -4.65
CA TYR A 137 -10.96 -9.01 -4.10
C TYR A 137 -12.05 -7.96 -4.31
N ASP A 138 -13.28 -8.41 -4.59
CA ASP A 138 -14.42 -7.50 -4.77
C ASP A 138 -15.04 -7.09 -3.43
N TYR A 139 -14.51 -7.59 -2.32
CA TYR A 139 -14.88 -7.16 -0.97
C TYR A 139 -13.65 -7.37 -0.06
N TYR A 140 -13.55 -6.59 1.01
CA TYR A 140 -12.48 -6.82 1.97
C TYR A 140 -12.89 -7.97 2.89
N PRO A 141 -12.09 -9.07 2.96
CA PRO A 141 -12.61 -10.38 3.37
C PRO A 141 -12.78 -10.60 4.87
N ILE A 142 -12.42 -9.63 5.71
CA ILE A 142 -12.60 -9.78 7.16
C ILE A 142 -13.41 -8.62 7.70
N SER A 143 -13.93 -8.78 8.93
CA SER A 143 -14.62 -7.73 9.65
C SER A 143 -13.72 -6.50 9.77
N HIS A 144 -14.27 -5.32 9.54
CA HIS A 144 -13.46 -4.10 9.56
C HIS A 144 -14.31 -2.88 9.81
N GLN A 145 -13.62 -1.81 10.25
CA GLN A 145 -14.19 -0.48 10.42
C GLN A 145 -13.34 0.46 9.56
N ILE A 146 -13.98 1.42 8.90
CA ILE A 146 -13.25 2.40 8.08
C ILE A 146 -13.19 3.71 8.84
N GLN A 147 -11.99 4.27 8.98
CA GLN A 147 -11.76 5.54 9.66
C GLN A 147 -11.51 6.67 8.67
N ARG A 148 -10.74 6.40 7.59
CA ARG A 148 -10.39 7.42 6.62
C ARG A 148 -10.07 6.78 5.29
N VAL A 149 -10.52 7.42 4.21
CA VAL A 149 -10.20 7.03 2.84
C VAL A 149 -9.48 8.18 2.18
N VAL A 150 -8.34 7.91 1.55
CA VAL A 150 -7.51 8.94 0.95
C VAL A 150 -7.19 8.54 -0.48
N ASN A 151 -7.48 9.44 -1.43
CA ASN A 151 -7.06 9.27 -2.81
C ASN A 151 -5.54 9.51 -2.90
N PHE A 152 -4.78 8.48 -3.23
CA PHE A 152 -3.32 8.58 -3.26
C PHE A 152 -2.82 9.60 -4.27
N CYS A 153 -3.59 9.86 -5.32
CA CYS A 153 -3.19 10.77 -6.39
C CYS A 153 -3.44 12.24 -6.07
N LYS A 154 -4.21 12.52 -5.02
CA LYS A 154 -4.65 13.88 -4.71
C LYS A 154 -4.17 14.31 -3.35
N PHE A 155 -3.17 15.16 -3.28
CA PHE A 155 -2.80 15.97 -2.13
C PHE A 155 -1.42 16.58 -2.30
#